data_d58bd070e4d4453c24849469f1e444fc
#
_entry.id   d58bd070e4d4453c24849469f1e444fc
#
_cell.length_a   1.000
_cell.length_b   1.000
_cell.length_c   1.000
_cell.angle_alpha   90.00
_cell.angle_beta   90.00
_cell.angle_gamma   90.00
#
_symmetry.space_group_name_H-M   'P 1'
#
loop_
_entity.id
_entity.type
_entity.pdbx_description
1 polymer ?
#
loop_
_entity_poly.entity_id
_entity_poly.type
_entity_poly.pdbx_seq_one_letter_code
_entity_poly.pdbx_strand_id
1 'polypeptide(L)'
;MTKYFHHRQILVAGAAGVAIAGVASCSPSPDPEQSQEAQPASESPAPANTSGVIATTNDVPVGSVFKFTDPNSGLPAYLLQPAAGTFIAYSSKCTHQGCVVEAYPDANAFKCACHGANYDLATGEPDETTSKNLTAKGLAKIPVSVTGDQISVA
;
A
#
# COMPACT_ATOMS: atom_id res chain seq x y z
N MET A 1 -27.13 20.37 -24.41
CA MET A 1 -26.11 20.63 -25.45
C MET A 1 -25.16 19.47 -25.46
N THR A 2 -25.33 18.61 -26.45
CA THR A 2 -24.69 17.31 -26.61
C THR A 2 -23.39 17.51 -27.39
N LYS A 3 -22.25 17.04 -26.89
CA LYS A 3 -21.02 16.95 -27.68
C LYS A 3 -20.54 15.52 -27.70
N TYR A 4 -20.81 14.86 -28.79
CA TYR A 4 -20.22 13.60 -29.23
C TYR A 4 -18.76 13.81 -29.59
N PHE A 5 -17.84 12.99 -29.10
CA PHE A 5 -16.50 12.86 -29.63
C PHE A 5 -16.32 11.51 -30.31
N HIS A 6 -15.94 11.61 -31.57
CA HIS A 6 -15.81 10.56 -32.59
C HIS A 6 -14.64 9.60 -32.29
N HIS A 7 -14.90 8.34 -32.47
CA HIS A 7 -13.94 7.26 -32.69
C HIS A 7 -13.11 7.50 -33.94
N ARG A 8 -11.80 7.43 -33.84
CA ARG A 8 -10.92 7.20 -34.98
C ARG A 8 -10.38 5.77 -34.89
N GLN A 9 -10.94 4.91 -35.67
CA GLN A 9 -10.38 3.63 -36.07
C GLN A 9 -9.22 3.88 -37.01
N ILE A 10 -8.06 3.33 -36.76
CA ILE A 10 -6.97 3.20 -37.73
C ILE A 10 -6.80 1.72 -38.02
N LEU A 11 -7.26 1.32 -39.22
CA LEU A 11 -6.94 0.04 -39.84
C LEU A 11 -5.58 0.20 -40.52
N VAL A 12 -4.64 -0.66 -40.20
CA VAL A 12 -3.45 -0.89 -41.04
C VAL A 12 -3.41 -2.37 -41.40
N ALA A 13 -3.68 -2.64 -42.63
CA ALA A 13 -3.47 -3.92 -43.31
C ALA A 13 -2.13 -3.88 -44.07
N GLY A 14 -1.45 -5.01 -44.19
CA GLY A 14 -0.25 -5.22 -45.04
C GLY A 14 0.49 -6.46 -44.57
N ALA A 15 0.30 -7.54 -45.12
CA ALA A 15 0.67 -8.29 -46.34
C ALA A 15 2.08 -8.90 -46.27
N ALA A 16 2.05 -10.25 -46.27
CA ALA A 16 2.79 -11.24 -47.09
C ALA A 16 4.32 -11.33 -47.03
N GLY A 17 4.78 -12.51 -46.62
CA GLY A 17 5.62 -13.37 -47.46
C GLY A 17 7.12 -13.38 -47.11
N VAL A 18 7.64 -14.53 -46.74
CA VAL A 18 8.62 -15.37 -47.48
C VAL A 18 9.16 -16.45 -46.53
N ALA A 19 9.00 -17.70 -46.89
CA ALA A 19 9.63 -18.87 -46.28
C ALA A 19 11.08 -18.97 -46.78
N ILE A 20 12.04 -19.21 -45.84
CA ILE A 20 13.33 -19.78 -46.20
C ILE A 20 13.65 -20.88 -45.14
N ALA A 21 13.74 -22.11 -45.60
CA ALA A 21 14.29 -23.25 -44.89
C ALA A 21 15.82 -23.13 -44.86
N GLY A 22 16.44 -23.37 -43.70
CA GLY A 22 17.89 -23.37 -43.53
C GLY A 22 18.31 -24.09 -42.27
N VAL A 23 18.66 -25.32 -42.45
CA VAL A 23 19.55 -26.27 -41.74
C VAL A 23 20.15 -25.95 -40.38
N ALA A 24 20.10 -27.01 -39.58
CA ALA A 24 20.69 -27.22 -38.27
C ALA A 24 22.16 -26.82 -38.13
N SER A 25 22.49 -26.21 -36.99
CA SER A 25 23.80 -26.35 -36.37
C SER A 25 23.63 -26.18 -34.85
N CYS A 26 23.83 -27.27 -34.14
CA CYS A 26 23.96 -27.26 -32.68
C CYS A 26 25.29 -26.62 -32.29
N SER A 27 25.23 -25.55 -31.53
CA SER A 27 26.33 -25.10 -30.67
C SER A 27 25.75 -24.54 -29.39
N PRO A 28 26.16 -25.00 -28.22
CA PRO A 28 25.76 -24.39 -26.96
C PRO A 28 26.54 -23.09 -26.80
N SER A 29 25.85 -21.97 -26.91
CA SER A 29 26.37 -20.67 -26.47
C SER A 29 26.03 -20.45 -25.01
N PRO A 30 26.95 -19.89 -24.22
CA PRO A 30 26.70 -19.62 -22.81
C PRO A 30 25.64 -18.54 -22.67
N ASP A 31 24.77 -18.74 -21.69
CA ASP A 31 23.79 -17.77 -21.22
C ASP A 31 24.42 -16.39 -21.01
N PRO A 32 23.83 -15.33 -21.57
CA PRO A 32 24.09 -14.00 -21.01
C PRO A 32 23.35 -13.91 -19.68
N GLU A 33 24.12 -13.80 -18.61
CA GLU A 33 23.70 -13.32 -17.31
C GLU A 33 22.69 -12.19 -17.48
N GLN A 34 21.40 -12.50 -17.26
CA GLN A 34 20.42 -11.46 -16.98
C GLN A 34 20.83 -10.81 -15.66
N SER A 35 21.55 -9.70 -15.77
CA SER A 35 21.63 -8.71 -14.70
C SER A 35 20.20 -8.30 -14.38
N GLN A 36 19.60 -8.97 -13.42
CA GLN A 36 18.49 -8.45 -12.69
C GLN A 36 19.01 -7.24 -11.93
N GLU A 37 18.79 -6.10 -12.52
CA GLU A 37 18.91 -4.81 -11.86
C GLU A 37 17.94 -4.84 -10.67
N ALA A 38 18.51 -5.15 -9.49
CA ALA A 38 17.84 -5.10 -8.22
C ALA A 38 17.37 -3.67 -8.02
N GLN A 39 16.07 -3.44 -8.17
CA GLN A 39 15.44 -2.27 -7.60
C GLN A 39 15.79 -2.25 -6.10
N PRO A 40 16.34 -1.17 -5.58
CA PRO A 40 16.50 -1.04 -4.14
C PRO A 40 15.09 -0.97 -3.54
N ALA A 41 14.65 -2.07 -2.96
CA ALA A 41 13.61 -2.03 -1.96
C ALA A 41 14.14 -1.16 -0.84
N SER A 42 13.65 0.06 -0.75
CA SER A 42 13.86 0.94 0.39
C SER A 42 13.00 0.41 1.53
N GLU A 43 13.32 -0.77 2.02
CA GLU A 43 12.94 -1.19 3.35
C GLU A 43 13.88 -0.49 4.31
N SER A 44 13.41 0.64 4.80
CA SER A 44 13.94 1.19 6.04
C SER A 44 13.55 0.21 7.15
N PRO A 45 14.49 -0.49 7.79
CA PRO A 45 14.16 -1.36 8.91
C PRO A 45 13.60 -0.47 10.02
N ALA A 46 12.33 -0.70 10.38
CA ALA A 46 11.76 -0.09 11.57
C ALA A 46 12.65 -0.46 12.76
N PRO A 47 13.14 0.48 13.55
CA PRO A 47 13.94 0.18 14.72
C PRO A 47 13.13 -0.67 15.68
N ALA A 48 13.65 -1.82 16.05
CA ALA A 48 13.13 -2.65 17.14
C ALA A 48 13.33 -1.88 18.44
N ASN A 49 12.33 -1.12 18.87
CA ASN A 49 12.42 -0.27 20.06
C ASN A 49 11.93 -1.02 21.29
N THR A 50 12.85 -1.27 22.19
CA THR A 50 12.65 -1.86 23.53
C THR A 50 11.92 -0.90 24.50
N SER A 51 11.52 0.30 24.08
CA SER A 51 10.94 1.35 24.94
C SER A 51 9.54 1.82 24.51
N GLY A 52 8.84 1.08 23.65
CA GLY A 52 7.51 1.50 23.15
C GLY A 52 7.53 2.67 22.16
N VAL A 53 8.69 3.30 21.92
CA VAL A 53 8.85 4.34 20.88
C VAL A 53 8.75 3.69 19.51
N ILE A 54 7.84 4.21 18.67
CA ILE A 54 7.54 3.66 17.35
C ILE A 54 8.01 4.57 16.21
N ALA A 55 8.15 5.87 16.46
CA ALA A 55 8.58 6.85 15.47
C ALA A 55 9.01 8.15 16.17
N THR A 56 9.59 9.06 15.40
CA THR A 56 9.71 10.48 15.78
C THR A 56 8.69 11.32 15.00
N THR A 57 8.43 12.54 15.49
CA THR A 57 7.51 13.47 14.80
C THR A 57 7.96 13.83 13.38
N ASN A 58 9.28 13.78 13.13
CA ASN A 58 9.86 14.03 11.79
C ASN A 58 9.63 12.87 10.83
N ASP A 59 9.45 11.64 11.33
CA ASP A 59 9.20 10.46 10.50
C ASP A 59 7.78 10.45 9.92
N VAL A 60 6.87 11.27 10.48
CA VAL A 60 5.46 11.28 10.13
C VAL A 60 5.02 12.69 9.74
N PRO A 61 5.39 13.20 8.56
CA PRO A 61 4.93 14.50 8.06
C PRO A 61 3.40 14.61 8.01
N VAL A 62 2.88 15.84 8.07
CA VAL A 62 1.42 16.09 7.95
C VAL A 62 0.88 15.48 6.66
N GLY A 63 -0.20 14.72 6.75
CA GLY A 63 -0.85 14.02 5.64
C GLY A 63 -0.17 12.71 5.22
N SER A 64 0.92 12.30 5.90
CA SER A 64 1.60 11.05 5.61
C SER A 64 1.08 9.87 6.46
N VAL A 65 1.44 8.67 6.03
CA VAL A 65 1.17 7.41 6.73
C VAL A 65 2.50 6.70 6.99
N PHE A 66 2.76 6.39 8.24
CA PHE A 66 3.93 5.64 8.68
C PHE A 66 3.49 4.24 9.13
N LYS A 67 4.09 3.19 8.56
CA LYS A 67 3.82 1.80 8.93
C LYS A 67 4.77 1.37 10.04
N PHE A 68 4.24 0.76 11.09
CA PHE A 68 5.04 0.22 12.20
C PHE A 68 4.50 -1.14 12.65
N THR A 69 5.23 -1.80 13.52
CA THR A 69 4.75 -2.99 14.23
C THR A 69 4.33 -2.56 15.63
N ASP A 70 3.06 -2.79 15.97
CA ASP A 70 2.55 -2.50 17.30
C ASP A 70 3.24 -3.40 18.33
N PRO A 71 3.98 -2.85 19.29
CA PRO A 71 4.73 -3.62 20.26
C PRO A 71 3.85 -4.48 21.17
N ASN A 72 2.57 -4.10 21.35
CA ASN A 72 1.65 -4.82 22.23
C ASN A 72 1.03 -6.05 21.55
N SER A 73 0.73 -5.95 20.26
CA SER A 73 0.07 -7.04 19.50
C SER A 73 1.00 -7.81 18.57
N GLY A 74 2.16 -7.25 18.24
CA GLY A 74 3.07 -7.79 17.22
C GLY A 74 2.52 -7.71 15.79
N LEU A 75 1.40 -7.00 15.57
CA LEU A 75 0.75 -6.87 14.27
C LEU A 75 1.19 -5.56 13.58
N PRO A 76 1.12 -5.51 12.24
CA PRO A 76 1.30 -4.25 11.53
C PRO A 76 0.26 -3.22 11.96
N ALA A 77 0.68 -1.96 11.97
CA ALA A 77 -0.15 -0.82 12.33
C ALA A 77 0.26 0.41 11.53
N TYR A 78 -0.58 1.43 11.54
CA TYR A 78 -0.34 2.68 10.82
C TYR A 78 -0.45 3.86 11.76
N LEU A 79 0.52 4.75 11.68
CA LEU A 79 0.57 6.03 12.38
C LEU A 79 0.39 7.15 11.34
N LEU A 80 -0.50 8.08 11.61
CA LEU A 80 -0.85 9.19 10.74
C LEU A 80 -0.68 10.51 11.48
N GLN A 81 -0.37 11.57 10.73
CA GLN A 81 -0.46 12.94 11.20
C GLN A 81 -1.47 13.72 10.35
N PRO A 82 -2.78 13.66 10.64
CA PRO A 82 -3.79 14.35 9.84
C PRO A 82 -3.69 15.88 9.92
N ALA A 83 -3.19 16.42 11.01
CA ALA A 83 -2.90 17.83 11.21
C ALA A 83 -1.63 17.98 12.05
N ALA A 84 -0.94 19.11 11.92
CA ALA A 84 0.30 19.36 12.64
C ALA A 84 0.16 19.11 14.14
N GLY A 85 1.02 18.23 14.67
CA GLY A 85 1.05 17.85 16.09
C GLY A 85 -0.07 16.88 16.53
N THR A 86 -0.95 16.45 15.60
CA THR A 86 -2.02 15.49 15.89
C THR A 86 -1.64 14.12 15.32
N PHE A 87 -1.43 13.14 16.20
CA PHE A 87 -1.07 11.78 15.79
C PHE A 87 -2.20 10.79 16.13
N ILE A 88 -2.52 9.92 15.17
CA ILE A 88 -3.53 8.88 15.32
C ILE A 88 -2.92 7.57 14.81
N ALA A 89 -3.10 6.50 15.57
CA ALA A 89 -2.67 5.18 15.11
C ALA A 89 -3.83 4.19 15.03
N TYR A 90 -3.78 3.33 14.00
CA TYR A 90 -4.74 2.27 13.76
C TYR A 90 -4.05 0.93 13.59
N SER A 91 -4.66 -0.11 14.16
CA SER A 91 -4.31 -1.49 13.83
C SER A 91 -4.62 -1.76 12.35
N SER A 92 -3.74 -2.47 11.67
CA SER A 92 -4.01 -2.93 10.30
C SER A 92 -4.97 -4.13 10.25
N LYS A 93 -5.48 -4.62 11.39
CA LYS A 93 -6.38 -5.76 11.43
C LYS A 93 -7.79 -5.36 10.98
N CYS A 94 -8.21 -5.86 9.82
CA CYS A 94 -9.57 -5.69 9.30
C CYS A 94 -10.62 -6.24 10.28
N THR A 95 -11.59 -5.40 10.63
CA THR A 95 -12.62 -5.75 11.62
C THR A 95 -13.68 -6.71 11.10
N HIS A 96 -13.72 -6.97 9.78
CA HIS A 96 -14.60 -7.97 9.19
C HIS A 96 -14.15 -9.39 9.54
N GLN A 97 -12.94 -9.79 9.14
CA GLN A 97 -12.41 -11.14 9.36
C GLN A 97 -10.91 -11.19 9.68
N GLY A 98 -10.32 -10.09 10.12
CA GLY A 98 -8.95 -10.07 10.64
C GLY A 98 -7.82 -10.04 9.60
N CYS A 99 -8.13 -9.94 8.30
CA CYS A 99 -7.09 -9.74 7.29
C CYS A 99 -6.34 -8.42 7.51
N VAL A 100 -5.13 -8.31 6.98
CA VAL A 100 -4.38 -7.04 7.01
C VAL A 100 -4.97 -6.08 5.98
N VAL A 101 -5.24 -4.85 6.40
CA VAL A 101 -5.56 -3.74 5.50
C VAL A 101 -4.27 -3.04 5.07
N GLU A 102 -4.26 -2.48 3.86
CA GLU A 102 -3.17 -1.64 3.38
C GLU A 102 -3.64 -0.19 3.26
N ALA A 103 -2.73 0.75 3.55
CA ALA A 103 -3.00 2.18 3.44
C ALA A 103 -2.79 2.68 2.01
N TYR A 104 -3.72 3.49 1.53
CA TYR A 104 -3.70 4.16 0.22
C TYR A 104 -3.93 5.65 0.43
N PRO A 105 -2.89 6.45 0.75
CA PRO A 105 -3.03 7.87 1.04
C PRO A 105 -3.68 8.67 -0.09
N ASP A 106 -3.30 8.39 -1.34
CA ASP A 106 -3.88 9.05 -2.53
C ASP A 106 -5.39 8.81 -2.70
N ALA A 107 -5.90 7.72 -2.16
CA ALA A 107 -7.31 7.38 -2.16
C ALA A 107 -8.00 7.73 -0.84
N ASN A 108 -7.30 8.33 0.12
CA ASN A 108 -7.77 8.59 1.48
C ASN A 108 -8.40 7.36 2.14
N ALA A 109 -7.82 6.18 1.95
CA ALA A 109 -8.43 4.93 2.39
C ALA A 109 -7.44 3.89 2.89
N PHE A 110 -7.90 3.07 3.85
CA PHE A 110 -7.37 1.73 4.06
C PHE A 110 -8.23 0.73 3.29
N LYS A 111 -7.60 -0.26 2.65
CA LYS A 111 -8.31 -1.28 1.86
C LYS A 111 -7.93 -2.68 2.31
N CYS A 112 -8.95 -3.52 2.46
CA CYS A 112 -8.79 -4.93 2.77
C CYS A 112 -8.96 -5.76 1.50
N ALA A 113 -7.89 -6.45 1.08
CA ALA A 113 -7.91 -7.25 -0.15
C ALA A 113 -8.78 -8.51 -0.05
N CYS A 114 -9.09 -9.00 1.17
CA CYS A 114 -9.82 -10.25 1.33
C CYS A 114 -11.27 -10.17 0.83
N HIS A 115 -12.01 -9.14 1.22
CA HIS A 115 -13.43 -9.00 0.89
C HIS A 115 -13.81 -7.57 0.44
N GLY A 116 -12.81 -6.72 0.18
CA GLY A 116 -13.03 -5.39 -0.34
C GLY A 116 -13.53 -4.35 0.68
N ALA A 117 -13.42 -4.62 1.99
CA ALA A 117 -13.75 -3.62 2.99
C ALA A 117 -12.79 -2.42 2.85
N ASN A 118 -13.35 -1.22 2.77
CA ASN A 118 -12.60 0.03 2.79
C ASN A 118 -12.92 0.82 4.05
N TYR A 119 -11.93 1.56 4.52
CA TYR A 119 -12.04 2.43 5.69
C TYR A 119 -11.46 3.79 5.34
N ASP A 120 -12.06 4.84 5.86
CA ASP A 120 -11.55 6.20 5.71
C ASP A 120 -10.19 6.34 6.44
N LEU A 121 -9.22 6.96 5.78
CA LEU A 121 -7.86 7.03 6.28
C LEU A 121 -7.74 7.87 7.57
N ALA A 122 -8.50 8.96 7.67
CA ALA A 122 -8.40 9.88 8.79
C ALA A 122 -9.17 9.39 10.03
N THR A 123 -10.31 8.72 9.83
CA THR A 123 -11.20 8.32 10.91
C THR A 123 -11.10 6.84 11.28
N GLY A 124 -10.64 6.00 10.35
CA GLY A 124 -10.64 4.54 10.49
C GLY A 124 -12.03 3.91 10.35
N GLU A 125 -13.08 4.70 10.07
CA GLU A 125 -14.44 4.20 9.94
C GLU A 125 -14.65 3.49 8.60
N PRO A 126 -15.51 2.45 8.53
CA PRO A 126 -15.79 1.75 7.30
C PRO A 126 -16.55 2.64 6.32
N ASP A 127 -16.18 2.59 5.06
CA ASP A 127 -16.92 3.24 3.97
C ASP A 127 -18.26 2.53 3.76
N GLU A 128 -19.36 3.28 3.90
CA GLU A 128 -20.72 2.73 3.84
C GLU A 128 -21.10 2.18 2.46
N THR A 129 -20.43 2.62 1.40
CA THR A 129 -20.75 2.18 0.03
C THR A 129 -20.10 0.85 -0.30
N THR A 130 -18.85 0.69 0.07
CA THR A 130 -18.04 -0.51 -0.22
C THR A 130 -18.13 -1.57 0.86
N SER A 131 -18.41 -1.16 2.11
CA SER A 131 -18.44 -2.06 3.27
C SER A 131 -19.85 -2.39 3.77
N LYS A 132 -20.91 -1.87 3.15
CA LYS A 132 -22.32 -1.99 3.63
C LYS A 132 -22.82 -3.42 3.78
N ASN A 133 -22.28 -4.37 3.02
CA ASN A 133 -22.66 -5.78 3.09
C ASN A 133 -21.71 -6.58 4.00
N LEU A 134 -20.74 -5.92 4.60
CA LEU A 134 -19.78 -6.49 5.53
C LEU A 134 -20.13 -6.02 6.94
N THR A 135 -19.97 -6.89 7.92
CA THR A 135 -20.15 -6.53 9.33
C THR A 135 -18.91 -5.82 9.89
N ALA A 136 -18.26 -4.97 9.03
CA ALA A 136 -17.09 -4.23 9.42
C ALA A 136 -17.45 -3.08 10.36
N LYS A 137 -16.61 -2.87 11.37
CA LYS A 137 -16.64 -1.71 12.28
C LYS A 137 -15.39 -0.88 12.01
N GLY A 138 -15.26 0.27 12.65
CA GLY A 138 -14.04 1.08 12.57
C GLY A 138 -12.79 0.28 12.97
N LEU A 139 -11.66 0.60 12.35
CA LEU A 139 -10.36 0.03 12.71
C LEU A 139 -10.04 0.34 14.18
N ALA A 140 -9.47 -0.61 14.88
CA ALA A 140 -9.08 -0.41 16.27
C ALA A 140 -8.02 0.69 16.37
N LYS A 141 -8.30 1.72 17.18
CA LYS A 141 -7.33 2.77 17.49
C LYS A 141 -6.29 2.23 18.47
N ILE A 142 -5.04 2.58 18.22
CA ILE A 142 -3.93 2.29 19.13
C ILE A 142 -3.60 3.61 19.86
N PRO A 143 -3.70 3.65 21.19
CA PRO A 143 -3.33 4.85 21.94
C PRO A 143 -1.86 5.17 21.74
N VAL A 144 -1.56 6.42 21.40
CA VAL A 144 -0.18 6.92 21.25
C VAL A 144 0.03 8.16 22.11
N SER A 145 1.24 8.35 22.58
CA SER A 145 1.68 9.52 23.32
C SER A 145 2.90 10.14 22.65
N VAL A 146 3.02 11.47 22.75
CA VAL A 146 4.16 12.24 22.22
C VAL A 146 4.90 12.87 23.38
N THR A 147 6.20 12.60 23.47
CA THR A 147 7.09 13.20 24.48
C THR A 147 8.31 13.78 23.78
N GLY A 148 8.41 15.10 23.73
CA GLY A 148 9.40 15.77 22.89
C GLY A 148 9.11 15.49 21.42
N ASP A 149 10.05 14.86 20.75
CA ASP A 149 9.93 14.40 19.35
C ASP A 149 9.59 12.90 19.22
N GLN A 150 9.54 12.17 20.33
CA GLN A 150 9.28 10.73 20.33
C GLN A 150 7.79 10.41 20.41
N ILE A 151 7.35 9.47 19.58
CA ILE A 151 5.99 8.94 19.56
C ILE A 151 6.05 7.49 20.05
N SER A 152 5.28 7.19 21.09
CA SER A 152 5.22 5.86 21.72
C SER A 152 3.80 5.33 21.73
N VAL A 153 3.65 3.99 21.69
CA VAL A 153 2.38 3.33 22.05
C VAL A 153 2.21 3.43 23.56
N ALA A 154 1.01 3.85 23.99
CA ALA A 154 0.67 4.05 25.39
C ALA A 154 0.17 2.75 26.04
#